data_5aa926889564f12fd3d7edffc21a093b
#
_entry.id   5aa926889564f12fd3d7edffc21a093b
#
_cell.length_a   1.000
_cell.length_b   1.000
_cell.length_c   1.000
_cell.angle_alpha   90.00
_cell.angle_beta   90.00
_cell.angle_gamma   90.00
#
_symmetry.space_group_name_H-M   'P 1'
#
loop_
_entity.id
_entity.type
_entity.pdbx_description
1 polymer ?
#
loop_
_entity_poly.entity_id
_entity_poly.type
_entity_poly.pdbx_seq_one_letter_code
_entity_poly.pdbx_strand_id
1 'polypeptide(L)'
;MKKQLYNITVKLCSIVFPTINTLDYLNPFFKLLNRLLNTQGLIKTVKYLKQCRLHCTRYMCGSPLLFNNLKIGLDTDGXPKRLDFLKPLAKGSLEQRKFLMTILCLSRTLKAEGKEKLKIKPDYESITRPGKIVKTIPTGFIKEFVSNYNLHMEKPKFDIGSIYLSNKAGPNGKATKTAYSSLLSYSYDLMASLFKITDQSGIDYFQSQYNYAWEKNFPSQKLGKLSFIYDPECKLRIVAIVDYYTQLFLKPIHEKIMNKLQNLPCDRTYTQSPLNEXKDDGNMFXSIDLSSATDRFPISLQRRLLEIAISKEVADGXSFILSDRKFETPEGDLVQYRTGQPMGSYSSXAAFTLTHHLVLHXCAKLNGIDNFSDYIILGDDIVIKNDKVARTYMKXMNYLGVELSESKTHVSKDTYEFAKRXFCKGREFTGLPMNGIVENIENPFIVMVNLYDFYKVKGNYLGSTKNLPCILSSLYKGLSLKLSKKFNNSRFKMKIYTFHKSLDYSFGYLTYDSLRELLCLNIKNEQFMIPDEQLIHNTYDDVVAQGMG
;
A
#
# COMPACT_ATOMS: atom_id res chain seq x y z
N MET A 1 -23.77 10.19 7.71
CA MET A 1 -22.33 9.95 7.72
C MET A 1 -21.49 11.22 7.76
N LYS A 2 -21.88 12.25 7.03
CA LYS A 2 -21.13 13.52 7.05
C LYS A 2 -21.11 14.16 8.43
N LYS A 3 -22.24 14.09 9.13
CA LYS A 3 -22.32 14.68 10.48
C LYS A 3 -21.39 13.91 11.42
N GLN A 4 -21.33 12.59 11.29
CA GLN A 4 -20.43 11.79 12.12
C GLN A 4 -18.97 12.10 11.77
N LEU A 5 -18.66 12.24 10.48
CA LEU A 5 -17.31 12.62 10.07
C LEU A 5 -16.92 13.95 10.68
N TYR A 6 -17.79 14.93 10.62
CA TYR A 6 -17.52 16.24 11.21
C TYR A 6 -17.28 16.13 12.70
N ASN A 7 -18.16 15.42 13.41
CA ASN A 7 -18.05 15.33 14.86
C ASN A 7 -16.76 14.63 15.29
N ILE A 8 -16.41 13.54 14.63
CA ILE A 8 -15.19 12.82 14.96
C ILE A 8 -13.96 13.67 14.66
N THR A 9 -13.95 14.31 13.50
CA THR A 9 -12.81 15.13 13.09
C THR A 9 -12.61 16.32 14.03
N VAL A 10 -13.68 17.03 14.34
CA VAL A 10 -13.57 18.19 15.21
C VAL A 10 -13.08 17.78 16.61
N LYS A 11 -13.68 16.73 17.16
CA LYS A 11 -13.30 16.30 18.51
C LYS A 11 -11.85 15.83 18.54
N LEU A 12 -11.47 14.99 17.58
CA LEU A 12 -10.13 14.43 17.60
C LEU A 12 -9.07 15.50 17.34
N CYS A 13 -9.30 16.40 16.39
CA CYS A 13 -8.33 17.45 16.10
C CYS A 13 -8.16 18.40 17.27
N SER A 14 -9.21 18.66 18.04
CA SER A 14 -9.09 19.52 19.22
C SER A 14 -8.19 18.87 20.27
N ILE A 15 -8.20 17.56 20.35
CA ILE A 15 -7.34 16.83 21.27
C ILE A 15 -5.90 16.74 20.77
N VAL A 16 -5.75 16.41 19.49
CA VAL A 16 -4.43 16.10 18.93
C VAL A 16 -3.64 17.35 18.61
N PHE A 17 -4.31 18.44 18.21
CA PHE A 17 -3.65 19.69 17.83
C PHE A 17 -4.08 20.82 18.77
N PRO A 18 -3.72 20.74 20.05
CA PRO A 18 -4.26 21.68 21.03
C PRO A 18 -3.77 23.11 20.88
N THR A 19 -2.66 23.33 20.19
CA THR A 19 -2.13 24.69 20.01
C THR A 19 -2.74 25.40 18.82
N ILE A 20 -3.57 24.72 18.05
CA ILE A 20 -4.19 25.29 16.86
C ILE A 20 -5.67 25.51 17.14
N ASN A 21 -6.20 26.66 16.71
CA ASN A 21 -7.65 26.89 16.74
C ASN A 21 -8.28 26.13 15.58
N THR A 22 -8.47 24.82 15.80
CA THR A 22 -8.80 23.92 14.69
C THR A 22 -10.13 24.24 14.02
N LEU A 23 -11.11 24.74 14.79
CA LEU A 23 -12.42 25.07 14.20
C LEU A 23 -12.34 26.20 13.19
N ASP A 24 -11.37 27.09 13.33
CA ASP A 24 -11.20 28.18 12.37
C ASP A 24 -10.90 27.65 10.97
N TYR A 25 -10.36 26.44 10.89
CA TYR A 25 -10.02 25.81 9.63
C TYR A 25 -11.01 24.72 9.25
N LEU A 26 -11.47 23.95 10.22
CA LEU A 26 -12.38 22.85 9.92
C LEU A 26 -13.77 23.33 9.50
N ASN A 27 -14.28 24.39 10.14
CA ASN A 27 -15.63 24.85 9.78
C ASN A 27 -15.68 25.34 8.33
N PRO A 28 -14.76 26.20 7.87
CA PRO A 28 -14.79 26.58 6.46
C PRO A 28 -14.60 25.39 5.52
N PHE A 29 -13.75 24.45 5.90
CA PHE A 29 -13.51 23.29 5.05
C PHE A 29 -14.77 22.44 4.92
N PHE A 30 -15.43 22.13 6.03
CA PHE A 30 -16.64 21.32 5.96
C PHE A 30 -17.79 22.05 5.27
N LYS A 31 -17.82 23.37 5.39
CA LYS A 31 -18.80 24.15 4.65
C LYS A 31 -18.59 24.00 3.15
N LEU A 32 -17.34 24.10 2.71
CA LEU A 32 -16.99 23.88 1.31
C LEU A 32 -17.32 22.45 0.88
N LEU A 33 -16.96 21.47 1.70
CA LEU A 33 -17.20 20.07 1.39
C LEU A 33 -18.71 19.81 1.18
N ASN A 34 -19.53 20.30 2.12
CA ASN A 34 -20.98 20.11 1.99
C ASN A 34 -21.53 20.77 0.75
N ARG A 35 -21.07 21.97 0.44
CA ARG A 35 -21.53 22.67 -0.76
C ARG A 35 -21.15 21.89 -2.01
N LEU A 36 -19.93 21.40 -2.09
CA LEU A 36 -19.50 20.63 -3.26
C LEU A 36 -20.29 19.34 -3.41
N LEU A 37 -20.51 18.63 -2.31
CA LEU A 37 -21.27 17.39 -2.36
C LEU A 37 -22.71 17.63 -2.82
N ASN A 38 -23.32 18.72 -2.37
CA ASN A 38 -24.69 19.02 -2.75
C ASN A 38 -24.82 19.53 -4.18
N THR A 39 -23.80 20.21 -4.69
CA THR A 39 -23.91 20.81 -6.03
C THR A 39 -23.38 19.92 -7.13
N GLN A 40 -22.38 19.07 -6.87
CA GLN A 40 -21.77 18.29 -7.95
C GLN A 40 -21.62 16.81 -7.65
N GLY A 41 -21.99 16.37 -6.47
CA GLY A 41 -21.99 14.96 -6.13
C GLY A 41 -20.65 14.45 -5.64
N LEU A 42 -20.63 13.17 -5.25
CA LEU A 42 -19.51 12.57 -4.58
C LEU A 42 -18.26 12.49 -5.47
N ILE A 43 -18.40 11.94 -6.67
CA ILE A 43 -17.24 11.64 -7.51
C ILE A 43 -16.54 12.92 -7.94
N LYS A 44 -17.29 13.93 -8.37
CA LYS A 44 -16.68 15.18 -8.79
C LYS A 44 -16.06 15.91 -7.61
N THR A 45 -16.68 15.83 -6.44
CA THR A 45 -16.12 16.45 -5.23
C THR A 45 -14.80 15.82 -4.86
N VAL A 46 -14.72 14.49 -4.92
CA VAL A 46 -13.48 13.78 -4.61
C VAL A 46 -12.36 14.18 -5.59
N LYS A 47 -12.70 14.25 -6.89
CA LYS A 47 -11.70 14.67 -7.88
C LYS A 47 -11.20 16.08 -7.61
N TYR A 48 -12.13 16.97 -7.26
CA TYR A 48 -11.77 18.35 -6.95
C TYR A 48 -10.83 18.40 -5.75
N LEU A 49 -11.16 17.69 -4.67
CA LEU A 49 -10.35 17.74 -3.45
C LEU A 49 -8.99 17.08 -3.64
N LYS A 50 -8.92 16.00 -4.43
CA LYS A 50 -7.63 15.39 -4.73
C LYS A 50 -6.73 16.36 -5.48
N GLN A 51 -7.29 17.08 -6.44
CA GLN A 51 -6.51 18.05 -7.19
C GLN A 51 -6.07 19.20 -6.28
N CYS A 52 -6.95 19.65 -5.39
CA CYS A 52 -6.57 20.68 -4.43
C CYS A 52 -5.42 20.22 -3.54
N ARG A 53 -5.47 18.97 -3.07
CA ARG A 53 -4.38 18.45 -2.25
C ARG A 53 -3.07 18.47 -3.04
N LEU A 54 -3.13 18.09 -4.31
CA LEU A 54 -1.93 18.09 -5.15
C LEU A 54 -1.35 19.50 -5.27
N HIS A 55 -2.20 20.49 -5.52
CA HIS A 55 -1.72 21.87 -5.59
C HIS A 55 -1.07 22.31 -4.28
N CYS A 56 -1.67 21.92 -3.15
CA CYS A 56 -1.13 22.29 -1.85
C CYS A 56 0.23 21.63 -1.59
N THR A 57 0.36 20.33 -1.88
CA THR A 57 1.63 19.66 -1.66
C THR A 57 2.71 20.15 -2.61
N ARG A 58 2.36 20.48 -3.85
CA ARG A 58 3.32 21.06 -4.78
C ARG A 58 3.78 22.43 -4.28
N TYR A 59 2.89 23.21 -3.70
CA TYR A 59 3.26 24.49 -3.08
C TYR A 59 4.23 24.24 -1.92
N MET A 60 3.93 23.26 -1.07
CA MET A 60 4.79 22.96 0.06
C MET A 60 6.19 22.51 -0.38
N CYS A 61 6.27 21.87 -1.53
CA CYS A 61 7.55 21.39 -2.07
C CYS A 61 8.37 22.49 -2.75
N GLY A 62 7.80 23.66 -2.98
CA GLY A 62 8.51 24.73 -3.65
C GLY A 62 8.51 24.60 -5.16
N SER A 63 7.72 23.71 -5.73
CA SER A 63 7.59 23.55 -7.17
C SER A 63 6.11 23.60 -7.54
N PRO A 64 5.51 24.78 -7.49
CA PRO A 64 4.06 24.88 -7.63
C PRO A 64 3.53 24.41 -8.96
N LEU A 65 2.34 23.84 -8.93
CA LEU A 65 1.60 23.44 -10.11
C LEU A 65 0.62 24.56 -10.44
N LEU A 66 0.77 25.19 -11.60
CA LEU A 66 0.04 26.41 -11.91
C LEU A 66 -1.11 26.19 -12.89
N PHE A 67 -1.46 24.95 -13.18
CA PHE A 67 -2.55 24.65 -14.09
C PHE A 67 -3.28 23.39 -13.65
N ASN A 68 -4.50 23.23 -14.13
CA ASN A 68 -5.25 22.00 -13.92
C ASN A 68 -6.38 21.92 -14.95
N ASN A 69 -6.95 20.73 -15.10
CA ASN A 69 -8.03 20.50 -16.05
C ASN A 69 -9.40 20.55 -15.41
N LEU A 70 -9.49 20.89 -14.12
CA LEU A 70 -10.77 20.90 -13.40
C LEU A 70 -11.29 22.31 -13.16
N LYS A 71 -10.67 23.31 -13.76
CA LYS A 71 -11.08 24.72 -13.63
C LYS A 71 -11.03 25.20 -12.18
N ILE A 72 -10.06 24.70 -11.42
CA ILE A 72 -9.85 25.17 -10.06
C ILE A 72 -9.06 26.48 -10.14
N GLY A 73 -9.62 27.54 -9.54
CA GLY A 73 -8.94 28.82 -9.49
C GLY A 73 -7.72 28.75 -8.58
N LEU A 74 -6.60 29.25 -9.07
CA LEU A 74 -5.33 29.22 -8.32
C LEU A 74 -4.79 30.63 -8.15
N ASP A 75 -4.14 30.86 -7.01
CA ASP A 75 -3.42 32.09 -6.82
C ASP A 75 -2.05 32.00 -7.49
N THR A 76 -1.22 33.03 -7.33
CA THR A 76 0.06 33.07 -8.01
C THR A 76 1.03 31.99 -7.53
N ASP A 77 0.79 31.43 -6.37
CA ASP A 77 1.63 30.35 -5.81
C ASP A 77 1.09 28.96 -6.10
N GLY A 78 -0.04 28.90 -6.84
CA GLY A 78 -0.67 27.62 -7.11
C GLY A 78 -1.62 27.09 -6.06
N UNK A 79 -1.92 27.57 -4.98
CA UNK A 79 -2.74 27.21 -4.00
C UNK A 79 -4.03 27.54 -4.46
N PRO A 80 -4.98 26.63 -4.29
CA PRO A 80 -6.37 26.88 -4.67
C PRO A 80 -6.98 28.03 -3.92
N LYS A 81 -7.64 28.90 -4.64
CA LYS A 81 -8.20 30.09 -4.01
C LYS A 81 -9.25 29.78 -2.94
N ARG A 82 -10.04 28.73 -3.17
CA ARG A 82 -11.06 28.37 -2.18
C ARG A 82 -10.48 27.79 -0.90
N LEU A 83 -9.21 27.44 -0.89
CA LEU A 83 -8.54 26.93 0.30
C LEU A 83 -7.49 27.89 0.81
N ASP A 84 -7.61 29.17 0.48
CA ASP A 84 -6.60 30.15 0.92
C ASP A 84 -6.54 30.27 2.43
N PHE A 85 -7.61 29.91 3.14
CA PHE A 85 -7.58 29.92 4.61
C PHE A 85 -6.63 28.87 5.16
N LEU A 86 -6.29 27.85 4.39
CA LEU A 86 -5.34 26.81 4.81
C LEU A 86 -3.90 27.16 4.47
N LYS A 87 -3.69 28.16 3.60
CA LYS A 87 -2.34 28.44 3.11
C LYS A 87 -1.32 28.74 4.20
N PRO A 88 -1.66 29.48 5.26
CA PRO A 88 -0.67 29.75 6.31
C PRO A 88 -0.15 28.49 7.00
N LEU A 89 -0.91 27.40 7.00
CA LEU A 89 -0.47 26.15 7.61
C LEU A 89 0.61 25.44 6.79
N ALA A 90 0.64 25.70 5.49
CA ALA A 90 1.44 24.90 4.56
C ALA A 90 2.94 25.03 4.81
N LYS A 91 3.38 26.18 5.28
CA LYS A 91 4.80 26.40 5.59
C LYS A 91 4.98 26.80 7.05
N GLY A 92 4.04 26.41 7.89
CA GLY A 92 4.10 26.68 9.29
C GLY A 92 4.88 25.63 10.06
N SER A 93 4.55 25.52 11.35
CA SER A 93 5.21 24.54 12.21
C SER A 93 4.90 23.10 11.79
N LEU A 94 5.62 22.17 12.38
CA LEU A 94 5.38 20.76 12.12
C LEU A 94 3.94 20.38 12.47
N GLU A 95 3.46 20.86 13.61
CA GLU A 95 2.10 20.57 14.03
C GLU A 95 1.09 21.14 13.05
N GLN A 96 1.33 22.36 12.56
CA GLN A 96 0.44 22.97 11.58
C GLN A 96 0.41 22.21 10.28
N ARG A 97 1.56 21.70 9.85
CA ARG A 97 1.62 20.91 8.63
C ARG A 97 0.92 19.57 8.80
N LYS A 98 1.05 18.93 9.94
CA LYS A 98 0.33 17.69 10.21
C LYS A 98 -1.17 17.90 10.20
N PHE A 99 -1.62 19.02 10.77
CA PHE A 99 -3.02 19.36 10.77
C PHE A 99 -3.51 19.63 9.34
N LEU A 100 -2.74 20.36 8.57
CA LEU A 100 -3.09 20.61 7.16
C LEU A 100 -3.26 19.30 6.40
N MET A 101 -2.33 18.37 6.56
CA MET A 101 -2.43 17.11 5.86
C MET A 101 -3.62 16.29 6.33
N THR A 102 -3.97 16.41 7.61
CA THR A 102 -5.19 15.78 8.11
C THR A 102 -6.41 16.27 7.34
N ILE A 103 -6.50 17.58 7.13
CA ILE A 103 -7.62 18.19 6.40
C ILE A 103 -7.58 17.77 4.92
N LEU A 104 -6.43 17.88 4.30
CA LEU A 104 -6.31 17.60 2.86
C LEU A 104 -6.57 16.14 2.52
N CYS A 105 -6.43 15.25 3.48
CA CYS A 105 -6.68 13.83 3.26
C CYS A 105 -8.05 13.39 3.76
N LEU A 106 -8.90 14.31 4.20
CA LEU A 106 -10.25 13.94 4.63
C LEU A 106 -11.06 13.35 3.49
N SER A 107 -10.73 13.69 2.25
CA SER A 107 -11.41 13.08 1.11
C SER A 107 -11.23 11.57 1.05
N ARG A 108 -10.22 11.03 1.72
CA ARG A 108 -10.04 9.58 1.78
C ARG A 108 -11.13 8.88 2.59
N THR A 109 -11.90 9.62 3.37
CA THR A 109 -13.05 9.05 4.05
C THR A 109 -14.25 8.87 3.13
N LEU A 110 -14.18 9.43 1.92
CA LEU A 110 -15.27 9.41 0.96
C LEU A 110 -15.07 8.26 -0.01
N LYS A 111 -15.95 7.27 0.05
CA LYS A 111 -15.89 6.09 -0.81
C LYS A 111 -17.16 5.99 -1.66
N ALA A 112 -17.00 5.43 -2.85
CA ALA A 112 -18.17 5.11 -3.66
C ALA A 112 -18.91 3.95 -3.04
N GLU A 113 -20.22 4.09 -2.86
CA GLU A 113 -21.07 3.05 -2.30
C GLU A 113 -22.37 2.98 -3.08
N GLY A 114 -22.94 1.78 -3.12
CA GLY A 114 -24.22 1.59 -3.78
C GLY A 114 -24.22 2.06 -5.22
N LYS A 115 -25.19 2.93 -5.56
CA LYS A 115 -25.34 3.40 -6.94
C LYS A 115 -24.15 4.22 -7.43
N GLU A 116 -23.39 4.83 -6.52
CA GLU A 116 -22.23 5.60 -6.94
C GLU A 116 -21.18 4.73 -7.64
N LYS A 117 -21.11 3.45 -7.26
CA LYS A 117 -20.15 2.54 -7.90
C LYS A 117 -20.41 2.41 -9.39
N LEU A 118 -21.69 2.49 -9.81
CA LEU A 118 -22.04 2.35 -11.22
C LEU A 118 -21.56 3.52 -12.06
N LYS A 119 -21.28 4.65 -11.43
CA LYS A 119 -20.81 5.83 -12.15
C LYS A 119 -19.32 5.77 -12.45
N ILE A 120 -18.59 4.85 -11.81
CA ILE A 120 -17.17 4.70 -12.04
C ILE A 120 -16.96 3.61 -13.08
N LYS A 121 -16.53 4.02 -14.28
CA LYS A 121 -16.38 3.09 -15.39
C LYS A 121 -15.00 2.46 -15.39
N PRO A 122 -14.91 1.13 -15.52
CA PRO A 122 -13.59 0.49 -15.63
C PRO A 122 -12.98 0.79 -17.00
N ASP A 123 -11.65 0.86 -16.98
CA ASP A 123 -10.88 1.05 -18.21
C ASP A 123 -9.82 -0.03 -18.25
N TYR A 124 -9.94 -0.95 -19.21
CA TYR A 124 -9.01 -2.07 -19.34
C TYR A 124 -7.86 -1.77 -20.28
N GLU A 125 -7.79 -0.56 -20.78
CA GLU A 125 -6.83 -0.23 -21.84
C GLU A 125 -5.38 -0.45 -21.39
N SER A 126 -5.05 -0.09 -20.15
CA SER A 126 -3.69 -0.29 -19.67
C SER A 126 -3.34 -1.76 -19.55
N ILE A 127 -4.33 -2.62 -19.30
CA ILE A 127 -4.12 -4.06 -19.22
C ILE A 127 -3.93 -4.66 -20.61
N THR A 128 -4.76 -4.27 -21.57
CA THR A 128 -4.85 -4.95 -22.86
C THR A 128 -3.95 -4.36 -23.94
N ARG A 129 -3.43 -3.16 -23.75
CA ARG A 129 -2.59 -2.53 -24.78
C ARG A 129 -1.23 -3.23 -24.87
N PRO A 130 -0.82 -3.68 -26.08
CA PRO A 130 0.49 -4.28 -26.22
C PRO A 130 1.60 -3.28 -25.90
N GLY A 131 2.68 -3.78 -25.35
CA GLY A 131 3.85 -2.98 -25.09
C GLY A 131 4.89 -3.13 -26.19
N LYS A 132 5.87 -2.25 -26.15
CA LYS A 132 7.01 -2.37 -27.05
C LYS A 132 8.01 -3.37 -26.46
N ILE A 133 8.64 -4.15 -27.33
CA ILE A 133 9.73 -5.00 -26.90
C ILE A 133 11.01 -4.19 -26.99
N VAL A 134 11.56 -3.86 -25.83
CA VAL A 134 12.74 -3.03 -25.79
C VAL A 134 13.81 -3.72 -24.97
N LYS A 135 15.00 -3.86 -25.56
CA LYS A 135 16.16 -4.38 -24.86
C LYS A 135 16.95 -3.20 -24.31
N THR A 136 16.51 -2.70 -23.18
CA THR A 136 17.11 -1.51 -22.59
C THR A 136 18.26 -1.80 -21.64
N ILE A 137 18.28 -3.00 -21.04
CA ILE A 137 19.27 -3.32 -20.02
C ILE A 137 20.11 -4.49 -20.52
N PRO A 138 21.42 -4.31 -20.63
CA PRO A 138 22.28 -5.41 -21.10
C PRO A 138 22.28 -6.58 -20.13
N THR A 139 22.38 -7.78 -20.68
CA THR A 139 22.42 -8.99 -19.87
C THR A 139 23.61 -8.97 -18.90
N GLY A 140 24.75 -8.45 -19.33
CA GLY A 140 25.91 -8.35 -18.45
C GLY A 140 25.64 -7.50 -17.23
N PHE A 141 24.87 -6.43 -17.39
CA PHE A 141 24.51 -5.61 -16.24
C PHE A 141 23.55 -6.33 -15.29
N ILE A 142 22.61 -7.09 -15.85
CA ILE A 142 21.71 -7.87 -15.00
C ILE A 142 22.50 -8.86 -14.15
N LYS A 143 23.48 -9.53 -14.77
CA LYS A 143 24.34 -10.46 -14.06
C LYS A 143 25.11 -9.75 -12.94
N GLU A 144 25.61 -8.57 -13.23
CA GLU A 144 26.36 -7.79 -12.24
C GLU A 144 25.46 -7.41 -11.06
N PHE A 145 24.24 -6.95 -11.36
CA PHE A 145 23.28 -6.58 -10.32
C PHE A 145 22.94 -7.76 -9.42
N VAL A 146 22.67 -8.92 -10.03
CA VAL A 146 22.33 -10.11 -9.28
C VAL A 146 23.49 -10.52 -8.37
N SER A 147 24.72 -10.47 -8.90
CA SER A 147 25.89 -10.84 -8.11
C SER A 147 26.15 -9.84 -6.98
N ASN A 148 26.07 -8.53 -7.28
CA ASN A 148 26.41 -7.52 -6.30
C ASN A 148 25.53 -7.57 -5.06
N TYR A 149 24.27 -7.97 -5.22
CA TYR A 149 23.33 -7.99 -4.11
C TYR A 149 22.95 -9.40 -3.67
N ASN A 150 23.68 -10.40 -4.19
CA ASN A 150 23.47 -11.80 -3.81
C ASN A 150 22.01 -12.22 -4.00
N LEU A 151 21.52 -11.99 -5.22
CA LEU A 151 20.12 -12.24 -5.53
C LEU A 151 19.87 -13.61 -6.16
N HIS A 152 20.89 -14.45 -6.29
CA HIS A 152 20.69 -15.81 -6.82
C HIS A 152 19.78 -16.61 -5.90
N MET A 153 18.88 -17.35 -6.49
CA MET A 153 17.90 -18.16 -5.78
C MET A 153 17.86 -19.55 -6.38
N GLU A 154 17.64 -20.53 -5.53
CA GLU A 154 17.43 -21.88 -6.01
C GLU A 154 16.00 -22.06 -6.49
N LYS A 155 15.78 -23.07 -7.31
CA LYS A 155 14.44 -23.39 -7.78
C LYS A 155 13.52 -23.59 -6.56
N PRO A 156 12.30 -23.05 -6.60
CA PRO A 156 11.40 -23.22 -5.46
C PRO A 156 11.07 -24.68 -5.18
N LYS A 157 10.95 -25.01 -3.92
CA LYS A 157 10.59 -26.35 -3.46
C LYS A 157 9.18 -26.33 -2.91
N PHE A 158 8.40 -27.32 -3.28
CA PHE A 158 7.06 -27.47 -2.77
C PHE A 158 7.11 -27.96 -1.32
N ASP A 159 6.35 -27.33 -0.45
CA ASP A 159 6.29 -27.71 0.95
C ASP A 159 4.87 -28.15 1.28
N ILE A 160 4.68 -29.45 1.41
CA ILE A 160 3.37 -29.98 1.67
C ILE A 160 2.85 -29.56 3.05
N GLY A 161 3.76 -29.30 3.98
CA GLY A 161 3.37 -28.86 5.30
C GLY A 161 2.78 -27.46 5.35
N SER A 162 2.95 -26.66 4.30
CA SER A 162 2.39 -25.33 4.25
C SER A 162 1.07 -25.28 3.47
N ILE A 163 0.54 -26.43 3.06
CA ILE A 163 -0.71 -26.47 2.31
C ILE A 163 -1.87 -26.15 3.24
N TYR A 164 -2.72 -25.27 2.78
CA TYR A 164 -3.96 -24.97 3.48
C TYR A 164 -4.97 -24.48 2.46
N LEU A 165 -6.24 -24.67 2.75
CA LEU A 165 -7.31 -24.13 1.92
C LEU A 165 -7.76 -22.81 2.52
N SER A 166 -7.73 -21.78 1.70
CA SER A 166 -8.05 -20.44 2.12
C SER A 166 -9.54 -20.16 1.92
N ASN A 167 -10.10 -19.30 2.78
CA ASN A 167 -11.45 -18.81 2.57
C ASN A 167 -11.51 -17.60 1.67
N LYS A 168 -10.34 -17.14 1.19
CA LYS A 168 -10.32 -16.04 0.25
C LYS A 168 -11.02 -16.43 -1.05
N ALA A 169 -11.55 -15.43 -1.74
CA ALA A 169 -12.27 -15.68 -2.98
C ALA A 169 -11.34 -16.16 -4.08
N GLY A 170 -11.78 -17.20 -4.78
CA GLY A 170 -11.16 -17.61 -6.04
C GLY A 170 -12.03 -17.18 -7.20
N PRO A 171 -11.66 -17.56 -8.43
CA PRO A 171 -12.44 -17.14 -9.60
C PRO A 171 -13.86 -17.67 -9.60
N ASN A 172 -14.10 -18.81 -8.96
CA ASN A 172 -15.38 -19.49 -8.98
C ASN A 172 -16.06 -19.51 -7.62
N GLY A 173 -15.65 -18.62 -6.71
CA GLY A 173 -16.18 -18.56 -5.37
C GLY A 173 -15.07 -18.75 -4.36
N LYS A 174 -15.44 -19.11 -3.13
CA LYS A 174 -14.42 -19.33 -2.10
C LYS A 174 -13.52 -20.50 -2.49
N ALA A 175 -12.23 -20.32 -2.31
CA ALA A 175 -11.24 -21.30 -2.76
C ALA A 175 -11.44 -22.68 -2.16
N THR A 176 -11.86 -22.73 -0.89
CA THR A 176 -12.07 -24.02 -0.22
C THR A 176 -13.16 -24.85 -0.87
N LYS A 177 -14.13 -24.19 -1.53
CA LYS A 177 -15.23 -24.90 -2.16
C LYS A 177 -15.01 -25.22 -3.63
N THR A 178 -14.13 -24.47 -4.29
CA THR A 178 -13.99 -24.56 -5.74
C THR A 178 -12.61 -25.00 -6.21
N ALA A 179 -11.73 -25.37 -5.28
CA ALA A 179 -10.35 -25.68 -5.66
C ALA A 179 -10.28 -26.81 -6.70
N TYR A 180 -10.99 -27.91 -6.44
CA TYR A 180 -10.92 -29.06 -7.37
C TYR A 180 -11.54 -28.75 -8.72
N SER A 181 -12.56 -27.90 -8.75
CA SER A 181 -13.21 -27.57 -10.02
C SER A 181 -12.27 -26.87 -10.99
N SER A 182 -11.30 -26.13 -10.46
CA SER A 182 -10.35 -25.40 -11.30
C SER A 182 -9.37 -26.34 -12.02
N LEU A 183 -9.08 -27.48 -11.42
CA LEU A 183 -8.04 -28.36 -11.95
C LEU A 183 -8.34 -28.87 -13.35
N LEU A 184 -9.61 -29.20 -13.62
CA LEU A 184 -9.97 -29.76 -14.91
C LEU A 184 -10.02 -28.73 -16.02
N SER A 185 -9.87 -27.45 -15.69
CA SER A 185 -9.78 -26.39 -16.69
C SER A 185 -8.34 -26.08 -17.11
N TYR A 186 -7.37 -26.68 -16.45
CA TYR A 186 -5.97 -26.41 -16.79
C TYR A 186 -5.64 -26.90 -18.19
N SER A 187 -5.03 -26.02 -18.98
CA SER A 187 -4.49 -26.41 -20.26
C SER A 187 -3.19 -27.17 -20.03
N TYR A 188 -2.78 -27.90 -21.04
CA TYR A 188 -1.49 -28.60 -20.99
C TYR A 188 -0.34 -27.62 -20.77
N ASP A 189 -0.39 -26.48 -21.46
CA ASP A 189 0.67 -25.48 -21.35
C ASP A 189 0.72 -24.86 -19.96
N LEU A 190 -0.43 -24.64 -19.35
CA LEU A 190 -0.46 -24.07 -18.00
C LEU A 190 0.07 -25.08 -16.98
N MET A 191 -0.31 -26.35 -17.11
CA MET A 191 0.24 -27.39 -16.25
C MET A 191 1.75 -27.47 -16.39
N ALA A 192 2.23 -27.46 -17.63
CA ALA A 192 3.67 -27.53 -17.88
C ALA A 192 4.39 -26.36 -17.24
N SER A 193 3.77 -25.18 -17.29
CA SER A 193 4.37 -24.00 -16.69
C SER A 193 4.41 -24.08 -15.17
N LEU A 194 3.36 -24.63 -14.56
CA LEU A 194 3.38 -24.86 -13.12
C LEU A 194 4.51 -25.81 -12.74
N PHE A 195 4.72 -26.86 -13.55
CA PHE A 195 5.76 -27.83 -13.26
C PHE A 195 7.16 -27.22 -13.38
N LYS A 196 7.30 -26.18 -14.20
CA LYS A 196 8.59 -25.50 -14.34
C LYS A 196 8.99 -24.71 -13.10
N ILE A 197 8.03 -24.31 -12.28
CA ILE A 197 8.34 -23.46 -11.12
C ILE A 197 8.32 -24.22 -9.80
N THR A 198 8.27 -25.54 -9.84
CA THR A 198 8.25 -26.34 -8.63
C THR A 198 9.19 -27.55 -8.80
N ASP A 199 9.36 -28.34 -7.74
CA ASP A 199 10.15 -29.54 -7.78
C ASP A 199 9.26 -30.77 -7.98
N GLN A 200 9.87 -31.96 -7.95
CA GLN A 200 9.12 -33.20 -8.19
C GLN A 200 8.01 -33.41 -7.18
N SER A 201 8.21 -33.00 -5.91
CA SER A 201 7.16 -33.10 -4.91
C SER A 201 5.92 -32.33 -5.33
N GLY A 202 6.11 -31.13 -5.85
CA GLY A 202 4.99 -30.32 -6.30
C GLY A 202 4.29 -30.92 -7.50
N ILE A 203 5.07 -31.46 -8.43
CA ILE A 203 4.49 -32.13 -9.59
C ILE A 203 3.63 -33.32 -9.14
N ASP A 204 4.18 -34.14 -8.25
CA ASP A 204 3.45 -35.30 -7.75
C ASP A 204 2.16 -34.88 -7.04
N TYR A 205 2.25 -33.82 -6.22
CA TYR A 205 1.08 -33.31 -5.53
C TYR A 205 0.00 -32.86 -6.52
N PHE A 206 0.39 -32.07 -7.51
CA PHE A 206 -0.57 -31.58 -8.49
C PHE A 206 -1.22 -32.75 -9.24
N GLN A 207 -0.44 -33.71 -9.66
CA GLN A 207 -0.97 -34.85 -10.40
C GLN A 207 -1.95 -35.66 -9.56
N SER A 208 -1.65 -35.85 -8.29
CA SER A 208 -2.58 -36.58 -7.43
C SER A 208 -3.90 -35.83 -7.26
N GLN A 209 -3.84 -34.51 -7.12
CA GLN A 209 -5.04 -33.70 -7.00
C GLN A 209 -5.83 -33.69 -8.31
N TYR A 210 -5.13 -33.62 -9.43
CA TYR A 210 -5.77 -33.63 -10.73
C TYR A 210 -6.49 -34.96 -10.97
N ASN A 211 -5.83 -36.08 -10.64
CA ASN A 211 -6.45 -37.40 -10.78
C ASN A 211 -7.68 -37.53 -9.89
N TYR A 212 -7.61 -37.02 -8.68
CA TYR A 212 -8.76 -37.04 -7.78
C TYR A 212 -9.94 -36.26 -8.37
N ALA A 213 -9.65 -35.07 -8.89
CA ALA A 213 -10.70 -34.25 -9.50
C ALA A 213 -11.33 -34.96 -10.71
N TRP A 214 -10.50 -35.63 -11.50
CA TRP A 214 -10.97 -36.36 -12.66
C TRP A 214 -11.87 -37.54 -12.24
N GLU A 215 -11.44 -38.30 -11.23
CA GLU A 215 -12.22 -39.44 -10.77
C GLU A 215 -13.55 -39.04 -10.20
N LYS A 216 -13.59 -37.91 -9.50
CA LYS A 216 -14.82 -37.43 -8.89
C LYS A 216 -15.68 -36.64 -9.87
N ASN A 217 -15.18 -36.45 -11.08
CA ASN A 217 -15.91 -35.77 -12.15
C ASN A 217 -16.40 -34.39 -11.77
N PHE A 218 -15.51 -33.62 -11.14
CA PHE A 218 -15.83 -32.22 -10.84
C PHE A 218 -16.05 -31.43 -12.12
N PRO A 219 -17.00 -30.51 -12.16
CA PRO A 219 -17.19 -29.70 -13.37
C PRO A 219 -16.02 -28.75 -13.59
N SER A 220 -15.67 -28.55 -14.87
CA SER A 220 -14.66 -27.57 -15.22
C SER A 220 -15.17 -26.16 -14.97
N GLN A 221 -14.28 -25.28 -14.49
CA GLN A 221 -14.65 -23.92 -14.23
C GLN A 221 -13.47 -22.99 -14.53
N LYS A 222 -13.76 -21.67 -14.54
CA LYS A 222 -12.78 -20.69 -14.98
C LYS A 222 -11.57 -20.62 -14.02
N LEU A 223 -10.43 -20.26 -14.60
CA LEU A 223 -9.17 -20.20 -13.86
C LEU A 223 -8.80 -18.78 -13.42
N GLY A 224 -9.49 -17.79 -13.91
CA GLY A 224 -9.18 -16.43 -13.51
C GLY A 224 -10.26 -15.45 -13.87
N LYS A 225 -10.42 -14.46 -13.01
CA LYS A 225 -11.35 -13.38 -13.29
C LYS A 225 -10.77 -12.08 -12.76
N LEU A 226 -11.24 -10.97 -13.29
CA LEU A 226 -10.92 -9.66 -12.77
C LEU A 226 -12.01 -9.24 -11.81
N SER A 227 -11.61 -8.55 -10.76
CA SER A 227 -12.53 -8.07 -9.73
C SER A 227 -12.24 -6.60 -9.47
N PHE A 228 -13.28 -5.87 -9.08
CA PHE A 228 -13.16 -4.45 -8.77
C PHE A 228 -13.03 -4.25 -7.27
N ILE A 229 -12.04 -3.45 -6.88
CA ILE A 229 -11.90 -3.00 -5.50
C ILE A 229 -12.13 -1.50 -5.50
N TYR A 230 -13.10 -1.05 -4.70
CA TYR A 230 -13.42 0.36 -4.60
C TYR A 230 -12.66 0.95 -3.44
N ASP A 231 -11.54 1.58 -3.76
CA ASP A 231 -10.63 2.16 -2.78
C ASP A 231 -11.12 3.54 -2.34
N PRO A 232 -10.52 4.10 -1.28
CA PRO A 232 -10.84 5.46 -0.88
C PRO A 232 -10.67 6.45 -2.02
N GLU A 233 -11.40 7.55 -1.93
CA GLU A 233 -11.41 8.61 -2.93
C GLU A 233 -11.95 8.14 -4.27
N CYS A 234 -12.93 7.23 -4.21
CA CYS A 234 -13.67 6.77 -5.39
C CYS A 234 -12.76 6.19 -6.48
N LYS A 235 -11.66 5.58 -6.07
CA LYS A 235 -10.73 4.96 -7.00
C LYS A 235 -11.13 3.52 -7.25
N LEU A 236 -11.18 3.14 -8.53
CA LEU A 236 -11.48 1.76 -8.92
C LEU A 236 -10.16 1.05 -9.22
N ARG A 237 -9.89 -0.01 -8.48
CA ARG A 237 -8.70 -0.82 -8.70
C ARG A 237 -9.14 -2.17 -9.26
N ILE A 238 -8.52 -2.59 -10.36
CA ILE A 238 -8.82 -3.87 -10.99
C ILE A 238 -7.77 -4.87 -10.55
N VAL A 239 -8.20 -5.94 -9.89
CA VAL A 239 -7.29 -6.98 -9.45
C VAL A 239 -7.66 -8.29 -10.11
N ALA A 240 -6.67 -9.17 -10.25
CA ALA A 240 -6.86 -10.48 -10.84
C ALA A 240 -6.97 -11.53 -9.75
N ILE A 241 -7.96 -12.39 -9.87
CA ILE A 241 -8.14 -13.50 -8.96
C ILE A 241 -7.84 -14.77 -9.73
N VAL A 242 -6.77 -15.46 -9.35
CA VAL A 242 -6.38 -16.71 -9.97
C VAL A 242 -6.81 -17.87 -9.07
N ASP A 243 -6.76 -19.07 -9.63
CA ASP A 243 -7.22 -20.24 -8.92
C ASP A 243 -6.29 -20.61 -7.76
N TYR A 244 -6.80 -21.46 -6.89
CA TYR A 244 -6.10 -21.88 -5.69
C TYR A 244 -4.72 -22.50 -6.00
N TYR A 245 -4.66 -23.37 -7.00
CA TYR A 245 -3.41 -24.08 -7.28
C TYR A 245 -2.37 -23.17 -7.89
N THR A 246 -2.78 -22.20 -8.72
CA THR A 246 -1.84 -21.22 -9.22
C THR A 246 -1.22 -20.44 -8.06
N GLN A 247 -2.05 -19.97 -7.13
CA GLN A 247 -1.52 -19.24 -5.96
C GLN A 247 -0.63 -20.13 -5.10
N LEU A 248 -1.04 -21.38 -4.91
CA LEU A 248 -0.26 -22.31 -4.10
C LEU A 248 1.15 -22.52 -4.66
N PHE A 249 1.27 -22.63 -5.98
CA PHE A 249 2.57 -22.86 -6.61
C PHE A 249 3.38 -21.57 -6.77
N LEU A 250 2.72 -20.43 -6.88
CA LEU A 250 3.43 -19.15 -6.93
C LEU A 250 3.97 -18.71 -5.57
N LYS A 251 3.39 -19.19 -4.49
CA LYS A 251 3.76 -18.71 -3.15
C LYS A 251 5.24 -18.96 -2.82
N PRO A 252 5.81 -20.16 -3.09
CA PRO A 252 7.23 -20.34 -2.77
C PRO A 252 8.16 -19.40 -3.51
N ILE A 253 7.89 -19.11 -4.79
CA ILE A 253 8.74 -18.18 -5.52
C ILE A 253 8.54 -16.76 -5.00
N HIS A 254 7.31 -16.42 -4.64
CA HIS A 254 7.02 -15.14 -4.00
C HIS A 254 7.86 -14.97 -2.72
N GLU A 255 7.88 -15.98 -1.88
CA GLU A 255 8.60 -15.90 -0.62
C GLU A 255 10.11 -15.77 -0.84
N LYS A 256 10.65 -16.46 -1.84
CA LYS A 256 12.07 -16.34 -2.14
C LYS A 256 12.43 -14.93 -2.61
N ILE A 257 11.61 -14.35 -3.49
CA ILE A 257 11.90 -13.01 -3.97
C ILE A 257 11.76 -12.00 -2.85
N MET A 258 10.72 -12.12 -2.03
CA MET A 258 10.53 -11.23 -0.88
C MET A 258 11.74 -11.28 0.05
N ASN A 259 12.26 -12.48 0.30
CA ASN A 259 13.44 -12.61 1.14
C ASN A 259 14.64 -11.89 0.53
N LYS A 260 14.83 -11.99 -0.78
CA LYS A 260 15.96 -11.35 -1.44
C LYS A 260 15.85 -9.83 -1.47
N LEU A 261 14.64 -9.29 -1.42
CA LEU A 261 14.49 -7.83 -1.34
C LEU A 261 15.19 -7.26 -0.10
N GLN A 262 15.33 -8.05 0.95
CA GLN A 262 16.02 -7.60 2.15
C GLN A 262 17.51 -7.33 1.91
N ASN A 263 18.07 -7.90 0.84
CA ASN A 263 19.48 -7.66 0.51
C ASN A 263 19.72 -6.31 -0.15
N LEU A 264 18.65 -5.63 -0.55
CA LEU A 264 18.77 -4.32 -1.19
C LEU A 264 18.58 -3.23 -0.14
N PRO A 265 19.62 -2.43 0.13
CA PRO A 265 19.51 -1.46 1.23
C PRO A 265 18.46 -0.38 0.99
N CYS A 266 18.10 -0.14 -0.25
CA CYS A 266 17.15 0.92 -0.59
C CYS A 266 15.72 0.40 -0.74
N ASP A 267 15.49 -0.89 -0.52
CA ASP A 267 14.15 -1.43 -0.55
C ASP A 267 13.40 -1.10 0.73
N ARG A 268 12.14 -0.73 0.58
CA ARG A 268 11.31 -0.35 1.73
C ARG A 268 10.05 -1.18 1.84
N THR A 269 10.06 -2.38 1.23
CA THR A 269 8.90 -3.26 1.26
C THR A 269 8.51 -3.64 2.69
N TYR A 270 9.49 -3.89 3.54
CA TYR A 270 9.23 -4.33 4.91
C TYR A 270 9.07 -3.19 5.90
N THR A 271 9.74 -2.07 5.69
CA THR A 271 9.81 -1.03 6.72
C THR A 271 9.07 0.25 6.39
N GLN A 272 8.93 0.58 5.10
CA GLN A 272 8.36 1.86 4.66
C GLN A 272 9.08 3.07 5.27
N SER A 273 10.30 2.89 5.71
CA SER A 273 11.03 3.96 6.37
C SER A 273 11.51 5.02 5.38
N PRO A 274 11.75 6.25 5.85
CA PRO A 274 12.19 7.32 4.95
C PRO A 274 13.65 7.16 4.54
N LEU A 275 14.10 8.05 3.65
CA LEU A 275 15.52 8.17 3.37
C LEU A 275 16.25 8.60 4.64
N ASN A 276 17.42 7.99 4.87
CA ASN A 276 18.09 8.16 6.15
C ASN A 276 18.57 9.57 6.40
N GLU A 277 19.06 10.27 5.39
CA GLU A 277 19.62 11.59 5.58
C GLU A 277 19.33 12.53 4.44
N UNK A 278 19.18 13.68 4.57
CA UNK A 278 19.00 14.53 3.70
C UNK A 278 20.23 15.14 3.56
N LYS A 279 20.93 14.85 2.79
CA LYS A 279 22.21 15.45 2.44
C LYS A 279 21.98 16.72 1.64
N ASP A 280 22.65 17.76 2.08
CA ASP A 280 22.57 19.02 1.32
C ASP A 280 23.70 19.05 0.29
N ASP A 281 23.52 18.25 -0.76
CA ASP A 281 24.52 18.09 -1.80
C ASP A 281 24.11 18.71 -3.13
N GLY A 282 23.09 19.55 -3.11
CA GLY A 282 22.60 20.19 -4.33
C GLY A 282 21.62 19.37 -5.12
N ASN A 283 21.39 18.11 -4.75
CA ASN A 283 20.43 17.26 -5.42
C ASN A 283 19.05 17.39 -4.80
N MET A 284 18.02 17.31 -5.65
CA MET A 284 16.63 17.38 -5.22
C MET A 284 16.11 16.00 -4.88
N PHE A 285 14.97 16.01 -4.21
CA PHE A 285 14.17 14.78 -4.05
C PHE A 285 13.18 14.70 -5.22
N UNK A 286 13.06 13.73 -5.89
CA UNK A 286 12.33 13.54 -6.86
C UNK A 286 11.48 12.53 -6.49
N SER A 287 10.23 12.76 -6.10
CA SER A 287 9.14 11.78 -5.84
C SER A 287 8.37 11.57 -7.13
N ILE A 288 8.60 10.46 -7.77
CA ILE A 288 8.10 10.26 -9.14
C ILE A 288 6.88 9.35 -9.10
N ASP A 289 5.81 9.78 -9.77
CA ASP A 289 4.55 9.04 -9.79
C ASP A 289 4.37 8.34 -11.14
N LEU A 290 4.20 7.02 -11.09
CA LEU A 290 4.00 6.19 -12.27
C LEU A 290 2.51 5.93 -12.48
N SER A 291 2.08 5.92 -13.74
CA SER A 291 0.69 5.64 -14.09
C SER A 291 0.53 4.18 -14.46
N SER A 292 -0.39 3.49 -13.78
CA SER A 292 -0.70 2.08 -14.07
C SER A 292 0.56 1.23 -14.14
N ALA A 293 1.41 1.37 -13.13
CA ALA A 293 2.75 0.78 -13.20
C ALA A 293 2.71 -0.74 -13.38
N THR A 294 1.87 -1.43 -12.62
CA THR A 294 1.83 -2.90 -12.69
C THR A 294 1.31 -3.37 -14.05
N ASP A 295 0.37 -2.65 -14.64
CA ASP A 295 -0.18 -3.00 -15.95
C ASP A 295 0.79 -2.73 -17.09
N ARG A 296 1.69 -1.76 -16.94
CA ARG A 296 2.52 -1.31 -18.04
C ARG A 296 3.99 -1.69 -17.95
N PHE A 297 4.48 -2.03 -16.77
CA PHE A 297 5.87 -2.42 -16.62
C PHE A 297 6.10 -3.79 -17.28
N PRO A 298 7.03 -3.91 -18.23
CA PRO A 298 7.08 -5.13 -19.05
C PRO A 298 7.44 -6.37 -18.23
N ILE A 299 6.59 -7.37 -18.32
CA ILE A 299 6.88 -8.64 -17.68
C ILE A 299 8.10 -9.31 -18.34
N SER A 300 8.37 -8.96 -19.59
CA SER A 300 9.53 -9.49 -20.29
C SER A 300 10.84 -9.13 -19.60
N LEU A 301 10.91 -7.92 -19.03
CA LEU A 301 12.10 -7.52 -18.29
C LEU A 301 12.21 -8.29 -16.98
N GLN A 302 11.08 -8.50 -16.32
CA GLN A 302 11.08 -9.32 -15.11
C GLN A 302 11.54 -10.74 -15.41
N ARG A 303 11.09 -11.28 -16.54
CA ARG A 303 11.51 -12.63 -16.95
C ARG A 303 13.02 -12.68 -17.15
N ARG A 304 13.59 -11.67 -17.79
CA ARG A 304 15.04 -11.63 -18.01
C ARG A 304 15.81 -11.63 -16.69
N LEU A 305 15.32 -10.86 -15.72
CA LEU A 305 15.97 -10.82 -14.42
C LEU A 305 15.86 -12.17 -13.71
N LEU A 306 14.68 -12.77 -13.71
CA LEU A 306 14.51 -14.05 -13.05
C LEU A 306 15.28 -15.18 -13.75
N GLU A 307 15.49 -15.07 -15.05
CA GLU A 307 16.30 -16.05 -15.75
C GLU A 307 17.73 -16.07 -15.21
N ILE A 308 18.28 -14.89 -14.91
CA ILE A 308 19.62 -14.79 -14.35
C ILE A 308 19.63 -15.15 -12.87
N ALA A 309 18.62 -14.70 -12.14
CA ALA A 309 18.59 -14.88 -10.68
C ALA A 309 18.23 -16.32 -10.27
N ILE A 310 17.40 -16.99 -11.05
CA ILE A 310 16.98 -18.36 -10.73
C ILE A 310 17.38 -19.31 -11.85
N SER A 311 16.59 -19.34 -12.92
CA SER A 311 16.85 -20.17 -14.10
C SER A 311 15.91 -19.78 -15.22
N LYS A 312 16.28 -20.16 -16.45
CA LYS A 312 15.40 -19.93 -17.59
C LYS A 312 14.08 -20.68 -17.43
N GLU A 313 14.14 -21.89 -16.93
CA GLU A 313 12.95 -22.71 -16.74
C GLU A 313 11.94 -22.02 -15.84
N VAL A 314 12.40 -21.56 -14.67
CA VAL A 314 11.51 -20.91 -13.71
C VAL A 314 11.01 -19.58 -14.27
N ALA A 315 11.87 -18.82 -14.92
CA ALA A 315 11.47 -17.53 -15.48
C ALA A 315 10.40 -17.69 -16.54
N ASP A 316 10.55 -18.66 -17.42
CA ASP A 316 9.54 -18.92 -18.46
C ASP A 316 8.21 -19.36 -17.84
N GLY A 317 8.26 -20.23 -16.86
CA GLY A 317 7.05 -20.64 -16.16
C GLY A 317 6.30 -19.47 -15.54
N UNK A 318 7.00 -18.70 -14.83
CA UNK A 318 6.50 -17.64 -14.15
C UNK A 318 5.82 -16.71 -15.00
N SER A 319 6.51 -16.42 -16.11
CA SER A 319 5.94 -15.47 -17.07
C SER A 319 4.66 -16.01 -17.72
N PHE A 320 4.69 -17.25 -18.13
CA PHE A 320 3.51 -17.85 -18.74
C PHE A 320 2.31 -17.84 -17.78
N ILE A 321 2.54 -18.26 -16.55
CA ILE A 321 1.46 -18.36 -15.57
C ILE A 321 0.80 -17.00 -15.33
N LEU A 322 1.59 -15.93 -15.28
CA LEU A 322 1.06 -14.62 -14.95
C LEU A 322 0.43 -13.90 -16.13
N SER A 323 0.93 -14.11 -17.33
CA SER A 323 0.52 -13.27 -18.45
C SER A 323 -0.07 -13.99 -19.64
N ASP A 324 0.22 -15.26 -19.84
CA ASP A 324 -0.25 -15.95 -21.03
C ASP A 324 -1.56 -16.68 -20.77
N ARG A 325 -2.52 -15.94 -20.29
CA ARG A 325 -3.83 -16.46 -19.92
C ARG A 325 -4.84 -15.33 -19.99
N LYS A 326 -6.12 -15.70 -20.08
CA LYS A 326 -7.19 -14.75 -20.16
C LYS A 326 -7.96 -14.70 -18.86
N PHE A 327 -8.46 -13.51 -18.53
CA PHE A 327 -9.27 -13.28 -17.34
C PHE A 327 -10.65 -12.78 -17.76
N GLU A 328 -11.67 -13.23 -17.04
CA GLU A 328 -13.03 -12.79 -17.30
C GLU A 328 -13.31 -11.50 -16.52
N THR A 329 -13.79 -10.48 -17.24
CA THR A 329 -14.16 -9.22 -16.59
C THR A 329 -15.53 -9.39 -15.93
N PRO A 330 -15.89 -8.48 -14.99
CA PRO A 330 -17.24 -8.52 -14.43
C PRO A 330 -18.35 -8.40 -15.47
N GLU A 331 -18.06 -7.83 -16.64
CA GLU A 331 -19.04 -7.72 -17.72
C GLU A 331 -19.13 -9.01 -18.57
N GLY A 332 -18.25 -9.96 -18.33
CA GLY A 332 -18.28 -11.22 -19.04
C GLY A 332 -17.32 -11.34 -20.22
N ASP A 333 -16.56 -10.30 -20.51
CA ASP A 333 -15.58 -10.34 -21.59
C ASP A 333 -14.28 -10.98 -21.11
N LEU A 334 -13.51 -11.49 -22.07
CA LEU A 334 -12.17 -12.05 -21.76
C LEU A 334 -11.11 -11.06 -22.16
N VAL A 335 -10.16 -10.80 -21.24
CA VAL A 335 -9.03 -9.91 -21.50
C VAL A 335 -7.74 -10.57 -21.05
N GLN A 336 -6.64 -10.09 -21.59
CA GLN A 336 -5.31 -10.63 -21.30
C GLN A 336 -4.35 -9.49 -21.02
N TYR A 337 -3.46 -9.69 -20.04
CA TYR A 337 -2.38 -8.74 -19.78
C TYR A 337 -1.37 -8.85 -20.92
N ARG A 338 -1.24 -7.76 -21.67
CA ARG A 338 -0.38 -7.77 -22.87
C ARG A 338 1.02 -7.19 -22.62
N THR A 339 1.23 -6.53 -21.48
CA THR A 339 2.51 -5.91 -21.20
C THR A 339 2.98 -6.23 -19.80
N GLY A 340 2.17 -5.93 -18.80
CA GLY A 340 2.53 -6.12 -17.41
C GLY A 340 1.99 -7.42 -16.85
N GLN A 341 1.55 -7.35 -15.60
CA GLN A 341 1.17 -8.58 -14.90
C GLN A 341 -0.02 -8.32 -13.98
N PRO A 342 -0.74 -9.40 -13.64
CA PRO A 342 -1.94 -9.23 -12.83
C PRO A 342 -1.62 -8.82 -11.40
N MET A 343 -2.32 -7.78 -10.94
CA MET A 343 -2.27 -7.38 -9.55
C MET A 343 -3.10 -8.38 -8.74
N GLY A 344 -2.53 -8.91 -7.68
CA GLY A 344 -3.23 -9.85 -6.80
C GLY A 344 -2.67 -11.26 -6.82
N SER A 345 -1.88 -11.62 -7.83
CA SER A 345 -1.21 -12.92 -7.87
C SER A 345 0.06 -12.87 -7.01
N TYR A 346 0.34 -13.98 -6.32
CA TYR A 346 1.61 -14.09 -5.63
C TYR A 346 2.74 -13.84 -6.62
N SER A 347 3.82 -13.26 -6.13
CA SER A 347 5.03 -12.89 -6.84
C SER A 347 4.90 -11.64 -7.71
N SER A 348 3.70 -11.18 -8.00
CA SER A 348 3.59 -9.96 -8.82
C SER A 348 4.28 -8.75 -8.18
N UNK A 349 4.07 -8.44 -7.08
CA UNK A 349 4.61 -7.40 -6.40
C UNK A 349 6.02 -7.53 -6.22
N ALA A 350 6.30 -8.71 -5.78
CA ALA A 350 7.69 -8.94 -5.43
C ALA A 350 8.61 -8.86 -6.64
N ALA A 351 8.22 -9.50 -7.72
CA ALA A 351 9.05 -9.49 -8.92
C ALA A 351 9.11 -8.11 -9.55
N PHE A 352 7.98 -7.40 -9.53
CA PHE A 352 7.98 -6.03 -10.02
C PHE A 352 8.93 -5.16 -9.19
N THR A 353 8.86 -5.27 -7.88
CA THR A 353 9.72 -4.47 -6.99
C THR A 353 11.19 -4.74 -7.26
N LEU A 354 11.55 -6.02 -7.36
CA LEU A 354 12.94 -6.38 -7.62
C LEU A 354 13.42 -5.82 -8.96
N THR A 355 12.58 -5.91 -9.98
CA THR A 355 12.92 -5.42 -11.30
C THR A 355 12.99 -3.88 -11.33
N HIS A 356 12.15 -3.23 -10.52
CA HIS A 356 12.19 -1.79 -10.38
C HIS A 356 13.56 -1.33 -9.85
N HIS A 357 14.10 -2.06 -8.87
CA HIS A 357 15.45 -1.77 -8.39
C HIS A 357 16.49 -1.94 -9.50
N LEU A 358 16.34 -2.99 -10.30
CA LEU A 358 17.26 -3.21 -11.40
C LEU A 358 17.28 -2.01 -12.35
N VAL A 359 16.09 -1.51 -12.71
CA VAL A 359 15.99 -0.36 -13.60
C VAL A 359 16.71 0.83 -13.00
N LEU A 360 16.53 1.06 -11.72
CA LEU A 360 17.14 2.21 -11.05
C LEU A 360 18.66 2.09 -11.03
N HIS A 361 19.16 0.92 -10.80
CA HIS A 361 20.60 0.71 -10.84
C HIS A 361 21.19 0.88 -12.24
N UNK A 362 20.36 0.62 -13.26
CA UNK A 362 20.73 0.81 -14.51
C UNK A 362 20.89 2.16 -14.81
N CYS A 363 19.98 2.93 -14.33
CA CYS A 363 20.03 4.38 -14.55
C CYS A 363 21.24 5.02 -13.86
N ALA A 364 21.52 4.55 -12.64
CA ALA A 364 22.68 5.06 -11.93
C ALA A 364 23.99 4.71 -12.66
N LYS A 365 24.08 3.50 -13.16
CA LYS A 365 25.29 3.07 -13.88
C LYS A 365 25.51 3.93 -15.12
N LEU A 366 24.45 4.31 -15.81
CA LEU A 366 24.55 5.18 -16.96
C LEU A 366 25.09 6.55 -16.60
N ASN A 367 25.03 6.91 -15.33
CA ASN A 367 25.60 8.16 -14.82
C ASN A 367 26.90 7.92 -14.05
N GLY A 368 27.51 6.76 -14.24
CA GLY A 368 28.79 6.46 -13.65
C GLY A 368 28.77 6.11 -12.17
N ILE A 369 27.62 5.73 -11.64
CA ILE A 369 27.48 5.42 -10.22
C ILE A 369 27.23 3.93 -10.03
N ASP A 370 28.09 3.29 -9.26
CA ASP A 370 27.92 1.89 -8.88
C ASP A 370 27.28 1.82 -7.50
N ASN A 371 26.43 0.81 -7.30
CA ASN A 371 25.81 0.56 -5.99
C ASN A 371 25.11 1.79 -5.44
N PHE A 372 24.34 2.43 -6.30
CA PHE A 372 23.62 3.65 -5.97
C PHE A 372 22.69 3.42 -4.76
N SER A 373 22.74 4.36 -3.81
CA SER A 373 21.95 4.20 -2.57
C SER A 373 21.14 5.45 -2.20
N ASP A 374 21.08 6.46 -3.06
CA ASP A 374 20.33 7.67 -2.75
C ASP A 374 18.92 7.59 -3.34
N TYR A 375 18.20 6.55 -3.00
CA TYR A 375 16.82 6.35 -3.42
C TYR A 375 16.15 5.37 -2.48
N ILE A 376 14.81 5.31 -2.53
CA ILE A 376 14.05 4.26 -1.86
C ILE A 376 12.92 3.82 -2.76
N ILE A 377 12.54 2.55 -2.64
CA ILE A 377 11.48 1.94 -3.46
C ILE A 377 10.59 1.06 -2.58
N LEU A 378 9.29 1.18 -2.80
CA LEU A 378 8.30 0.23 -2.30
C LEU A 378 7.29 0.04 -3.43
N GLY A 379 7.33 -1.15 -4.08
CA GLY A 379 6.45 -1.36 -5.22
C GLY A 379 6.72 -0.33 -6.32
N ASP A 380 5.69 0.43 -6.67
CA ASP A 380 5.83 1.50 -7.65
C ASP A 380 6.12 2.87 -7.02
N ASP A 381 6.13 2.95 -5.70
CA ASP A 381 6.54 4.18 -5.03
C ASP A 381 8.05 4.32 -5.07
N ILE A 382 8.52 5.49 -5.44
CA ILE A 382 9.95 5.73 -5.56
C ILE A 382 10.27 7.18 -5.24
N VAL A 383 11.37 7.36 -4.51
CA VAL A 383 11.96 8.69 -4.29
C VAL A 383 13.43 8.58 -4.64
N ILE A 384 13.91 9.48 -5.48
CA ILE A 384 15.30 9.50 -5.90
C ILE A 384 15.91 10.83 -5.47
N LYS A 385 17.06 10.75 -4.77
CA LYS A 385 17.77 11.94 -4.31
C LYS A 385 19.02 12.14 -5.15
N ASN A 386 18.84 12.31 -6.45
CA ASN A 386 19.94 12.56 -7.38
C ASN A 386 19.34 13.02 -8.69
N ASP A 387 19.67 14.26 -9.09
CA ASP A 387 19.03 14.86 -10.25
C ASP A 387 19.31 14.10 -11.55
N LYS A 388 20.56 13.70 -11.76
CA LYS A 388 20.92 13.04 -13.01
C LYS A 388 20.28 11.65 -13.10
N VAL A 389 20.33 10.90 -12.01
CA VAL A 389 19.73 9.57 -12.01
C VAL A 389 18.21 9.67 -12.20
N ALA A 390 17.57 10.67 -11.58
CA ALA A 390 16.12 10.84 -11.72
C ALA A 390 15.74 11.13 -13.17
N ARG A 391 16.50 12.00 -13.83
CA ARG A 391 16.23 12.31 -15.23
C ARG A 391 16.39 11.09 -16.12
N THR A 392 17.45 10.31 -15.88
CA THR A 392 17.67 9.08 -16.65
C THR A 392 16.55 8.07 -16.37
N TYR A 393 16.13 7.99 -15.12
CA TYR A 393 15.04 7.09 -14.74
C TYR A 393 13.74 7.45 -15.47
N MET A 394 13.42 8.72 -15.55
CA MET A 394 12.20 9.14 -16.23
C MET A 394 12.24 8.77 -17.71
N LYS A 395 13.37 8.92 -18.35
CA LYS A 395 13.54 8.48 -19.73
C LYS A 395 13.41 6.97 -19.89
N UNK A 396 13.93 6.30 -18.94
CA UNK A 396 13.92 4.93 -18.94
C UNK A 396 12.61 4.40 -18.88
N MET A 397 11.86 4.95 -18.05
CA MET A 397 10.49 4.47 -17.86
C MET A 397 9.62 4.77 -19.09
N ASN A 398 9.74 5.95 -19.63
CA ASN A 398 9.04 6.23 -20.89
C ASN A 398 9.43 5.25 -21.99
N TYR A 399 10.70 4.93 -22.04
CA TYR A 399 11.21 4.01 -23.05
C TYR A 399 10.64 2.60 -22.84
N LEU A 400 10.45 2.21 -21.58
CA LEU A 400 9.83 0.91 -21.25
C LEU A 400 8.31 0.91 -21.46
N GLY A 401 7.73 2.07 -21.73
CA GLY A 401 6.30 2.17 -21.94
C GLY A 401 5.49 2.45 -20.69
N VAL A 402 6.15 2.86 -19.61
CA VAL A 402 5.45 3.22 -18.37
C VAL A 402 5.34 4.73 -18.32
N GLU A 403 4.12 5.23 -18.29
CA GLU A 403 3.89 6.66 -18.28
C GLU A 403 4.13 7.25 -16.90
N LEU A 404 4.65 8.46 -16.90
CA LEU A 404 4.85 9.23 -15.68
C LEU A 404 3.77 10.28 -15.57
N SER A 405 3.32 10.53 -14.36
CA SER A 405 2.40 11.63 -14.09
C SER A 405 3.23 12.83 -13.66
N GLU A 406 3.52 13.73 -14.59
CA GLU A 406 4.38 14.87 -14.30
C GLU A 406 3.77 15.81 -13.27
N SER A 407 2.46 16.02 -13.32
CA SER A 407 1.81 16.89 -12.33
C SER A 407 1.87 16.30 -10.93
N LYS A 408 1.86 14.98 -10.82
CA LYS A 408 1.94 14.32 -9.51
C LYS A 408 3.37 14.03 -9.07
N THR A 409 4.36 14.39 -9.91
CA THR A 409 5.76 14.22 -9.56
C THR A 409 6.21 15.46 -8.78
N HIS A 410 6.76 15.22 -7.58
CA HIS A 410 7.18 16.32 -6.70
C HIS A 410 8.71 16.42 -6.74
N VAL A 411 9.19 17.62 -6.97
CA VAL A 411 10.63 17.91 -6.97
C VAL A 411 10.88 18.98 -5.91
N SER A 412 11.74 18.69 -4.96
CA SER A 412 11.95 19.60 -3.85
C SER A 412 13.33 19.43 -3.25
N LYS A 413 13.87 20.54 -2.71
CA LYS A 413 15.13 20.51 -1.99
C LYS A 413 15.03 19.72 -0.69
N ASP A 414 13.86 19.73 -0.05
CA ASP A 414 13.78 19.25 1.32
C ASP A 414 12.51 18.44 1.62
N THR A 415 11.60 18.32 0.67
CA THR A 415 10.29 17.71 0.93
C THR A 415 10.03 16.60 -0.06
N TYR A 416 9.52 15.48 0.43
CA TYR A 416 9.11 14.39 -0.45
C TYR A 416 7.98 13.58 0.15
N GLU A 417 7.31 12.85 -0.71
CA GLU A 417 6.25 11.92 -0.32
C GLU A 417 6.68 10.52 -0.69
N PHE A 418 6.46 9.58 0.23
CA PHE A 418 6.74 8.17 -0.01
C PHE A 418 5.73 7.33 0.75
N ALA A 419 5.06 6.42 0.04
CA ALA A 419 4.06 5.53 0.63
C ALA A 419 2.99 6.31 1.40
N LYS A 420 2.55 7.40 0.80
CA LYS A 420 1.54 8.31 1.37
C LYS A 420 2.00 8.98 2.65
N ARG A 421 3.30 9.02 2.83
CA ARG A 421 3.90 9.69 3.98
C ARG A 421 4.72 10.87 3.48
N UNK A 422 4.76 12.15 4.13
CA UNK A 422 5.33 13.29 3.74
C UNK A 422 6.38 13.61 4.64
N PHE A 423 7.46 13.99 4.13
CA PHE A 423 8.63 14.33 4.96
C PHE A 423 9.21 15.66 4.53
N CYS A 424 9.69 16.45 5.50
CA CYS A 424 10.36 17.71 5.21
C CYS A 424 11.56 17.83 6.13
N LYS A 425 12.75 17.96 5.54
CA LYS A 425 14.00 18.08 6.30
C LYS A 425 14.14 16.97 7.32
N GLY A 426 13.78 15.77 6.91
CA GLY A 426 13.90 14.59 7.76
C GLY A 426 12.81 14.44 8.80
N ARG A 427 11.84 15.34 8.84
CA ARG A 427 10.76 15.27 9.82
C ARG A 427 9.45 14.97 9.13
N GLU A 428 8.71 14.04 9.68
CA GLU A 428 7.46 13.58 9.06
C GLU A 428 6.30 14.49 9.44
N PHE A 429 5.53 14.90 8.41
CA PHE A 429 4.33 15.71 8.65
C PHE A 429 3.07 15.04 8.14
N THR A 430 3.07 13.73 8.10
CA THR A 430 1.88 12.95 7.74
C THR A 430 0.75 13.24 8.73
N GLY A 431 -0.46 13.39 8.21
CA GLY A 431 -1.60 13.72 9.04
C GLY A 431 -2.21 12.53 9.75
N LEU A 432 -3.23 12.81 10.55
CA LEU A 432 -4.03 11.76 11.19
C LEU A 432 -4.69 10.90 10.11
N PRO A 433 -4.68 9.59 10.27
CA PRO A 433 -5.35 8.70 9.31
C PRO A 433 -6.85 8.66 9.57
N MET A 434 -7.54 9.74 9.19
CA MET A 434 -8.95 9.89 9.52
C MET A 434 -9.83 8.83 8.86
N ASN A 435 -9.45 8.35 7.65
CA ASN A 435 -10.24 7.31 7.01
C ASN A 435 -10.25 6.02 7.84
N GLY A 436 -9.09 5.61 8.37
CA GLY A 436 -9.04 4.44 9.21
C GLY A 436 -9.79 4.64 10.53
N ILE A 437 -9.71 5.84 11.09
CA ILE A 437 -10.37 6.13 12.36
C ILE A 437 -11.89 6.17 12.20
N VAL A 438 -12.38 6.90 11.21
CA VAL A 438 -13.81 7.05 11.01
C VAL A 438 -14.45 5.73 10.62
N GLU A 439 -13.81 5.00 9.73
CA GLU A 439 -14.35 3.73 9.25
C GLU A 439 -14.46 2.71 10.38
N ASN A 440 -13.57 2.78 11.36
CA ASN A 440 -13.49 1.81 12.45
C ASN A 440 -13.90 2.39 13.79
N ILE A 441 -14.73 3.42 13.79
CA ILE A 441 -15.06 4.12 15.03
C ILE A 441 -15.78 3.19 16.03
N GLU A 442 -16.45 2.16 15.53
CA GLU A 442 -17.12 1.21 16.43
C GLU A 442 -16.16 0.17 17.04
N ASN A 443 -14.89 0.21 16.66
CA ASN A 443 -13.89 -0.69 17.21
C ASN A 443 -12.73 0.12 17.79
N PRO A 444 -12.77 0.41 19.09
CA PRO A 444 -11.76 1.30 19.70
C PRO A 444 -10.34 0.75 19.61
N PHE A 445 -10.18 -0.57 19.50
CA PHE A 445 -8.83 -1.13 19.41
C PHE A 445 -8.20 -0.79 18.06
N ILE A 446 -8.98 -0.80 16.99
CA ILE A 446 -8.46 -0.40 15.69
C ILE A 446 -8.18 1.10 15.66
N VAL A 447 -9.05 1.90 16.28
CA VAL A 447 -8.79 3.34 16.40
C VAL A 447 -7.50 3.57 17.17
N MET A 448 -7.28 2.81 18.24
CA MET A 448 -6.03 2.90 19.01
C MET A 448 -4.81 2.62 18.11
N VAL A 449 -4.88 1.60 17.26
CA VAL A 449 -3.76 1.28 16.36
C VAL A 449 -3.48 2.47 15.43
N ASN A 450 -4.52 3.09 14.90
CA ASN A 450 -4.34 4.25 14.02
C ASN A 450 -3.71 5.43 14.75
N LEU A 451 -4.14 5.68 15.97
CA LEU A 451 -3.55 6.76 16.77
C LEU A 451 -2.11 6.44 17.16
N TYR A 452 -1.86 5.19 17.50
CA TYR A 452 -0.51 4.75 17.83
C TYR A 452 0.42 4.96 16.64
N ASP A 453 -0.05 4.59 15.45
CA ASP A 453 0.73 4.78 14.24
C ASP A 453 1.07 6.26 14.04
N PHE A 454 0.09 7.13 14.24
CA PHE A 454 0.31 8.56 14.08
C PHE A 454 1.35 9.10 15.09
N TYR A 455 1.21 8.71 16.35
CA TYR A 455 2.07 9.29 17.40
C TYR A 455 3.44 8.65 17.48
N LYS A 456 3.50 7.32 17.43
CA LYS A 456 4.77 6.61 17.68
C LYS A 456 5.53 6.29 16.42
N VAL A 457 4.82 5.83 15.38
CA VAL A 457 5.50 5.37 14.17
C VAL A 457 5.79 6.52 13.23
N LYS A 458 4.79 7.35 12.96
CA LYS A 458 4.90 8.44 12.00
C LYS A 458 5.13 9.80 12.64
N GLY A 459 5.07 9.85 13.95
CA GLY A 459 5.30 11.11 14.63
C GLY A 459 6.72 11.20 15.12
N ASN A 460 7.23 12.38 15.13
CA ASN A 460 8.52 12.62 15.77
C ASN A 460 8.30 13.05 17.20
N TYR A 461 7.34 12.45 17.87
CA TYR A 461 7.03 12.75 19.25
C TYR A 461 7.93 11.95 20.17
N LEU A 462 9.18 12.33 20.18
CA LEU A 462 10.18 11.65 20.98
C LEU A 462 9.79 11.70 22.45
N GLY A 463 9.49 10.55 23.00
CA GLY A 463 9.15 10.47 24.40
C GLY A 463 7.90 11.20 24.78
N SER A 464 7.26 11.82 23.86
CA SER A 464 6.01 12.45 24.14
C SER A 464 5.03 11.35 24.41
N THR A 465 4.87 11.09 25.61
CA THR A 465 3.99 10.04 26.03
C THR A 465 2.60 10.56 26.00
N LYS A 466 2.12 10.81 24.82
CA LYS A 466 0.69 11.04 24.75
C LYS A 466 0.04 9.81 25.31
N ASN A 467 -0.78 10.02 26.29
CA ASN A 467 -1.51 8.92 26.90
C ASN A 467 -2.63 8.52 25.97
N LEU A 468 -2.35 7.57 25.10
CA LEU A 468 -3.33 7.16 24.11
C LEU A 468 -4.64 6.66 24.71
N PRO A 469 -4.62 5.89 25.81
CA PRO A 469 -5.89 5.55 26.43
C PRO A 469 -6.71 6.78 26.85
N CYS A 470 -6.07 7.83 27.35
CA CYS A 470 -6.78 9.05 27.71
C CYS A 470 -7.33 9.77 26.48
N ILE A 471 -6.53 9.81 25.40
CA ILE A 471 -7.00 10.42 24.15
C ILE A 471 -8.23 9.68 23.64
N LEU A 472 -8.15 8.37 23.65
CA LEU A 472 -9.25 7.53 23.18
C LEU A 472 -10.50 7.75 24.04
N SER A 473 -10.33 7.79 25.35
CA SER A 473 -11.45 8.03 26.26
C SER A 473 -12.08 9.40 26.01
N SER A 474 -11.25 10.44 25.84
CA SER A 474 -11.76 11.77 25.56
C SER A 474 -12.53 11.82 24.25
N LEU A 475 -12.01 11.14 23.24
CA LEU A 475 -12.69 11.10 21.95
C LEU A 475 -14.07 10.48 22.08
N TYR A 476 -14.15 9.29 22.69
CA TYR A 476 -15.42 8.57 22.75
C TYR A 476 -16.42 9.24 23.68
N LYS A 477 -15.96 9.85 24.76
CA LYS A 477 -16.87 10.58 25.65
C LYS A 477 -17.48 11.78 24.96
N GLY A 478 -16.81 12.32 23.95
CA GLY A 478 -17.33 13.45 23.20
C GLY A 478 -18.25 13.07 22.06
N LEU A 479 -18.45 11.77 21.83
CA LEU A 479 -19.30 11.29 20.75
C LEU A 479 -20.54 10.62 21.33
N SER A 480 -21.67 10.74 20.63
CA SER A 480 -22.92 10.13 21.09
C SER A 480 -23.08 8.74 20.50
N LEU A 481 -22.18 7.85 20.85
CA LEU A 481 -22.19 6.46 20.37
C LEU A 481 -22.52 5.54 21.54
N LYS A 482 -23.14 4.40 21.21
CA LYS A 482 -23.43 3.38 22.22
C LYS A 482 -22.17 2.97 22.96
N LEU A 483 -21.08 2.86 22.21
CA LEU A 483 -19.81 2.41 22.75
C LEU A 483 -19.22 3.39 23.76
N SER A 484 -19.64 4.66 23.72
CA SER A 484 -19.06 5.67 24.59
C SER A 484 -19.23 5.35 26.06
N LYS A 485 -20.31 4.67 26.41
CA LYS A 485 -20.56 4.31 27.80
C LYS A 485 -19.55 3.31 28.34
N LYS A 486 -18.96 2.48 27.49
CA LYS A 486 -17.96 1.51 27.93
C LYS A 486 -16.74 2.19 28.54
N PHE A 487 -16.45 3.41 28.14
CA PHE A 487 -15.28 4.11 28.65
C PHE A 487 -15.45 4.57 30.09
N ASN A 488 -16.61 4.36 30.69
CA ASN A 488 -16.80 4.56 32.13
C ASN A 488 -16.55 3.28 32.93
N ASN A 489 -16.37 2.15 32.26
CA ASN A 489 -16.18 0.86 32.90
C ASN A 489 -14.70 0.59 33.13
N SER A 490 -14.34 0.25 34.38
CA SER A 490 -12.93 0.08 34.73
C SER A 490 -12.29 -1.11 34.03
N ARG A 491 -13.06 -2.19 33.80
CA ARG A 491 -12.53 -3.34 33.07
C ARG A 491 -12.21 -2.99 31.64
N PHE A 492 -13.08 -2.22 31.00
CA PHE A 492 -12.84 -1.83 29.62
C PHE A 492 -11.65 -0.91 29.52
N LYS A 493 -11.51 0.02 30.48
CA LYS A 493 -10.34 0.90 30.51
C LYS A 493 -9.06 0.09 30.67
N MET A 494 -9.11 -0.98 31.47
CA MET A 494 -7.94 -1.83 31.64
C MET A 494 -7.60 -2.58 30.37
N LYS A 495 -8.60 -3.04 29.61
CA LYS A 495 -8.35 -3.67 28.32
C LYS A 495 -7.67 -2.72 27.36
N ILE A 496 -8.12 -1.46 27.34
CA ILE A 496 -7.51 -0.44 26.48
C ILE A 496 -6.07 -0.18 26.91
N TYR A 497 -5.82 -0.05 28.21
CA TYR A 497 -4.47 0.14 28.72
C TYR A 497 -3.56 -1.03 28.35
N THR A 498 -4.07 -2.23 28.57
CA THR A 498 -3.30 -3.44 28.26
C THR A 498 -2.94 -3.51 26.79
N PHE A 499 -3.90 -3.17 25.93
CA PHE A 499 -3.64 -3.20 24.49
C PHE A 499 -2.58 -2.15 24.11
N HIS A 500 -2.66 -0.96 24.70
CA HIS A 500 -1.66 0.07 24.44
C HIS A 500 -0.26 -0.41 24.80
N LYS A 501 -0.12 -1.02 25.97
CA LYS A 501 1.18 -1.54 26.37
C LYS A 501 1.64 -2.70 25.51
N SER A 502 0.71 -3.50 25.01
CA SER A 502 1.04 -4.56 24.07
C SER A 502 1.57 -3.99 22.76
N LEU A 503 1.03 -2.86 22.31
CA LEU A 503 1.58 -2.19 21.14
C LEU A 503 3.01 -1.73 21.39
N ASP A 504 3.27 -1.16 22.57
CA ASP A 504 4.63 -0.75 22.92
C ASP A 504 5.59 -1.95 22.88
N TYR A 505 5.13 -3.08 23.37
CA TYR A 505 5.94 -4.30 23.33
C TYR A 505 6.16 -4.76 21.89
N SER A 506 5.11 -4.77 21.08
CA SER A 506 5.21 -5.24 19.70
C SER A 506 6.15 -4.38 18.86
N PHE A 507 6.23 -3.10 19.15
CA PHE A 507 7.10 -2.19 18.42
C PHE A 507 8.47 -2.01 19.05
N GLY A 508 8.78 -2.79 20.09
CA GLY A 508 10.11 -2.81 20.68
C GLY A 508 10.38 -1.77 21.73
N TYR A 509 9.37 -1.07 22.21
CA TYR A 509 9.54 -0.06 23.25
C TYR A 509 9.47 -0.62 24.66
N LEU A 510 9.05 -1.88 24.81
CA LEU A 510 9.02 -2.59 26.08
C LEU A 510 9.51 -4.01 25.89
N THR A 511 10.22 -4.53 26.87
CA THR A 511 10.51 -5.96 26.89
C THR A 511 9.29 -6.72 27.40
N TYR A 512 9.26 -8.02 27.16
CA TYR A 512 8.15 -8.83 27.67
C TYR A 512 8.10 -8.78 29.20
N ASP A 513 9.26 -8.83 29.86
CA ASP A 513 9.30 -8.78 31.32
C ASP A 513 8.78 -7.45 31.83
N SER A 514 9.16 -6.34 31.20
CA SER A 514 8.65 -5.03 31.59
C SER A 514 7.15 -4.93 31.40
N LEU A 515 6.64 -5.45 30.28
CA LEU A 515 5.21 -5.45 30.02
C LEU A 515 4.48 -6.24 31.11
N ARG A 516 4.98 -7.42 31.42
CA ARG A 516 4.36 -8.26 32.42
C ARG A 516 4.32 -7.56 33.79
N GLU A 517 5.42 -6.91 34.14
CA GLU A 517 5.51 -6.20 35.42
C GLU A 517 4.51 -5.05 35.48
N LEU A 518 4.40 -4.27 34.40
CA LEU A 518 3.44 -3.17 34.37
C LEU A 518 2.00 -3.65 34.50
N LEU A 519 1.67 -4.75 33.84
CA LEU A 519 0.33 -5.31 33.91
C LEU A 519 0.02 -5.84 35.29
N CYS A 520 0.99 -6.47 35.95
CA CYS A 520 0.81 -6.96 37.31
C CYS A 520 0.51 -5.80 38.27
N LEU A 521 1.26 -4.72 38.16
CA LEU A 521 1.05 -3.57 39.03
C LEU A 521 -0.31 -2.94 38.86
N ASN A 522 -0.85 -2.97 37.65
CA ASN A 522 -2.10 -2.29 37.38
C ASN A 522 -3.34 -3.15 37.53
N ILE A 523 -3.19 -4.47 37.55
CA ILE A 523 -4.34 -5.37 37.61
C ILE A 523 -4.32 -6.31 38.81
N LYS A 524 -3.46 -6.05 39.77
CA LYS A 524 -3.29 -6.97 40.89
C LYS A 524 -4.57 -7.24 41.67
N ASN A 525 -5.49 -6.30 41.68
CA ASN A 525 -6.74 -6.45 42.40
C ASN A 525 -7.92 -6.79 41.50
N GLU A 526 -7.67 -7.02 40.23
CA GLU A 526 -8.72 -7.27 39.24
C GLU A 526 -8.86 -8.72 38.84
N GLN A 527 -7.96 -9.56 39.30
CA GLN A 527 -7.98 -11.00 38.98
C GLN A 527 -7.90 -11.29 37.49
N PHE A 528 -7.22 -10.43 36.74
CA PHE A 528 -6.96 -10.70 35.35
C PHE A 528 -5.77 -11.66 35.20
N MET A 529 -5.85 -12.56 34.25
CA MET A 529 -4.69 -13.33 33.86
C MET A 529 -3.85 -12.51 32.89
N ILE A 530 -2.55 -12.54 33.09
CA ILE A 530 -1.64 -11.83 32.18
C ILE A 530 -1.40 -12.74 30.98
N PRO A 531 -1.70 -12.27 29.76
CA PRO A 531 -1.50 -13.10 28.58
C PRO A 531 -0.03 -13.46 28.40
N ASP A 532 0.24 -14.63 27.85
CA ASP A 532 1.62 -14.94 27.51
C ASP A 532 2.03 -14.16 26.25
N GLU A 533 3.33 -14.23 25.97
CA GLU A 533 3.89 -13.43 24.89
C GLU A 533 3.27 -13.74 23.55
N GLN A 534 3.01 -15.03 23.27
CA GLN A 534 2.45 -15.41 22.00
C GLN A 534 1.01 -14.90 21.85
N LEU A 535 0.23 -14.95 22.93
CA LEU A 535 -1.13 -14.45 22.88
C LEU A 535 -1.17 -12.95 22.64
N ILE A 536 -0.24 -12.20 23.23
CA ILE A 536 -0.15 -10.77 23.00
C ILE A 536 0.16 -10.48 21.53
N HIS A 537 1.12 -11.19 20.94
CA HIS A 537 1.42 -11.05 19.53
C HIS A 537 0.23 -11.39 18.65
N ASN A 538 -0.46 -12.47 18.94
CA ASN A 538 -1.60 -12.89 18.14
C ASN A 538 -2.72 -11.86 18.19
N THR A 539 -2.98 -11.31 19.36
CA THR A 539 -4.00 -10.28 19.50
C THR A 539 -3.65 -9.04 18.67
N TYR A 540 -2.39 -8.61 18.74
CA TYR A 540 -1.95 -7.47 17.96
C TYR A 540 -2.10 -7.75 16.46
N ASP A 541 -1.65 -8.93 16.01
CA ASP A 541 -1.74 -9.28 14.61
C ASP A 541 -3.18 -9.28 14.11
N ASP A 542 -4.09 -9.81 14.91
CA ASP A 542 -5.51 -9.85 14.54
C ASP A 542 -6.07 -8.45 14.38
N VAL A 543 -5.75 -7.55 15.32
CA VAL A 543 -6.27 -6.18 15.26
C VAL A 543 -5.69 -5.44 14.06
N VAL A 544 -4.40 -5.60 13.81
CA VAL A 544 -3.75 -4.95 12.68
C VAL A 544 -4.35 -5.45 11.36
N ALA A 545 -4.58 -6.76 11.26
CA ALA A 545 -5.16 -7.33 10.03
C ALA A 545 -6.55 -6.75 9.77
N GLN A 546 -7.36 -6.56 10.82
CA GLN A 546 -8.69 -5.98 10.66
C GLN A 546 -8.65 -4.50 10.30
N GLY A 547 -7.72 -3.75 10.90
CA GLY A 547 -7.68 -2.31 10.74
C GLY A 547 -6.90 -1.79 9.55
N MET A 548 -5.92 -2.57 9.10
CA MET A 548 -5.00 -2.11 8.05
C MET A 548 -5.06 -2.95 6.77
N GLY A 549 -5.85 -4.02 6.79
CA GLY A 549 -5.93 -4.96 5.67
C GLY A 549 -6.62 -4.46 4.42
#